data_fc3f15cb519534340bbd09dd109f5c72
#
_entry.id   fc3f15cb519534340bbd09dd109f5c72
#
_cell.length_a   1.000
_cell.length_b   1.000
_cell.length_c   1.000
_cell.angle_alpha   90.00
_cell.angle_beta   90.00
_cell.angle_gamma   90.00
#
_symmetry.space_group_name_H-M   'P 1'
#
loop_
_entity.id
_entity.type
_entity.pdbx_description
1 polymer ?
#
loop_
_entity_poly.entity_id
_entity_poly.type
_entity_poly.pdbx_seq_one_letter_code
_entity_poly.pdbx_strand_id
1 'polypeptide(L)'
;MSNIKEVLINKKNCKSVWFMRQAGRYLPEFREIRSQNQDFINLCLNSELSSKITLQPIKRFNLDSAIIFSDILMVPYALNQKVDFLKNLGPKLENFNLNKFLKNNEIDFVEKLKPVYKAIEITRKRLNKEKSLISFVGAPWTLLVYMIGAKSSKKEIDLKLINRKKDEISLVLEKLINYLCLHIDNQIRAGADVVQVFDSWAGLLPQEDLNSFCYTPNSKIVEFCKKKDIPVICFPRGIKENYKVFNNLVKPNGLNIDYN
;
A
#
# COMPACT_ATOMS: atom_id res chain seq x y z
N MET A 1 -27.03 0.35 -1.14
CA MET A 1 -25.72 -0.36 -1.13
C MET A 1 -24.91 0.20 0.00
N SER A 2 -24.16 -0.61 0.71
CA SER A 2 -23.44 -0.12 1.88
C SER A 2 -22.01 0.25 1.49
N ASN A 3 -21.64 1.44 1.85
CA ASN A 3 -20.28 1.96 1.79
C ASN A 3 -19.35 1.05 2.61
N ILE A 4 -18.19 0.64 2.07
CA ILE A 4 -17.29 -0.29 2.76
C ILE A 4 -16.81 0.24 4.12
N LYS A 5 -16.65 1.55 4.26
CA LYS A 5 -16.33 2.18 5.55
C LYS A 5 -17.37 1.81 6.62
N GLU A 6 -18.66 1.91 6.30
CA GLU A 6 -19.73 1.56 7.24
C GLU A 6 -19.76 0.06 7.56
N VAL A 7 -19.49 -0.79 6.56
CA VAL A 7 -19.38 -2.24 6.77
C VAL A 7 -18.26 -2.56 7.77
N LEU A 8 -17.11 -1.93 7.61
CA LEU A 8 -15.92 -2.16 8.45
C LEU A 8 -16.09 -1.63 9.87
N ILE A 9 -16.77 -0.50 10.05
CA ILE A 9 -16.98 0.13 11.38
C ILE A 9 -18.14 -0.54 12.10
N ASN A 10 -19.29 -0.65 11.44
CA ASN A 10 -20.52 -1.04 12.08
C ASN A 10 -20.78 -2.57 12.05
N LYS A 11 -19.88 -3.33 11.39
CA LYS A 11 -20.03 -4.80 11.19
C LYS A 11 -21.42 -5.17 10.66
N LYS A 12 -22.03 -4.28 9.87
CA LYS A 12 -23.34 -4.51 9.26
C LYS A 12 -23.26 -5.75 8.36
N ASN A 13 -24.27 -6.59 8.45
CA ASN A 13 -24.41 -7.78 7.59
C ASN A 13 -24.87 -7.35 6.18
N CYS A 14 -24.04 -6.59 5.48
CA CYS A 14 -24.28 -6.11 4.13
C CYS A 14 -23.04 -6.33 3.26
N LYS A 15 -23.29 -6.48 1.96
CA LYS A 15 -22.25 -6.74 0.98
C LYS A 15 -21.79 -5.40 0.36
N SER A 16 -20.48 -5.20 0.28
CA SER A 16 -19.84 -4.11 -0.47
C SER A 16 -18.84 -4.72 -1.45
N VAL A 17 -18.86 -4.25 -2.69
CA VAL A 17 -18.04 -4.82 -3.78
C VAL A 17 -17.00 -3.82 -4.24
N TRP A 18 -15.75 -4.24 -4.20
CA TRP A 18 -14.59 -3.54 -4.75
C TRP A 18 -13.50 -4.52 -5.12
N PHE A 19 -12.49 -4.08 -5.89
CA PHE A 19 -11.35 -4.92 -6.25
C PHE A 19 -10.06 -4.22 -5.89
N MET A 20 -9.06 -4.98 -5.37
CA MET A 20 -7.73 -4.45 -5.05
C MET A 20 -7.02 -3.85 -6.27
N ARG A 21 -7.32 -4.34 -7.48
CA ARG A 21 -6.82 -3.81 -8.76
C ARG A 21 -8.00 -3.47 -9.66
N GLN A 22 -8.55 -2.27 -9.48
CA GLN A 22 -9.70 -1.79 -10.24
C GLN A 22 -9.29 -1.16 -11.57
N ALA A 23 -8.31 -0.25 -11.56
CA ALA A 23 -7.77 0.33 -12.78
C ALA A 23 -6.65 -0.54 -13.35
N GLY A 24 -6.60 -0.67 -14.67
CA GLY A 24 -5.56 -1.50 -15.28
C GLY A 24 -5.71 -1.67 -16.80
N ARG A 25 -4.79 -2.46 -17.37
CA ARG A 25 -4.65 -2.66 -18.82
C ARG A 25 -5.87 -3.29 -19.51
N TYR A 26 -6.80 -3.86 -18.78
CA TYR A 26 -8.06 -4.37 -19.35
C TYR A 26 -9.00 -3.23 -19.77
N LEU A 27 -8.83 -2.01 -19.22
CA LEU A 27 -9.60 -0.84 -19.61
C LEU A 27 -8.98 -0.15 -20.82
N PRO A 28 -9.72 0.07 -21.93
CA PRO A 28 -9.21 0.81 -23.09
C PRO A 28 -8.74 2.22 -22.73
N GLU A 29 -9.54 2.94 -21.94
CA GLU A 29 -9.25 4.29 -21.48
C GLU A 29 -7.99 4.38 -20.58
N PHE A 30 -7.65 3.32 -19.86
CA PHE A 30 -6.39 3.23 -19.14
C PHE A 30 -5.22 3.04 -20.12
N ARG A 31 -5.38 2.17 -21.13
CA ARG A 31 -4.33 1.94 -22.13
C ARG A 31 -4.02 3.20 -22.93
N GLU A 32 -5.03 4.01 -23.27
CA GLU A 32 -4.86 5.30 -23.94
C GLU A 32 -4.00 6.25 -23.10
N ILE A 33 -4.34 6.47 -21.83
CA ILE A 33 -3.53 7.31 -20.92
C ILE A 33 -2.12 6.73 -20.79
N ARG A 34 -1.98 5.41 -20.65
CA ARG A 34 -0.68 4.76 -20.42
C ARG A 34 0.24 4.82 -21.65
N SER A 35 -0.32 4.82 -22.87
CA SER A 35 0.47 4.96 -24.11
C SER A 35 1.13 6.33 -24.24
N GLN A 36 0.47 7.37 -23.74
CA GLN A 36 0.96 8.75 -23.75
C GLN A 36 1.86 9.07 -22.54
N ASN A 37 1.83 8.25 -21.49
CA ASN A 37 2.56 8.46 -20.23
C ASN A 37 3.36 7.20 -19.87
N GLN A 38 4.52 7.02 -20.52
CA GLN A 38 5.32 5.80 -20.39
C GLN A 38 6.05 5.70 -19.05
N ASP A 39 6.40 6.82 -18.43
CA ASP A 39 6.99 6.84 -17.09
C ASP A 39 5.89 6.61 -16.04
N PHE A 40 6.01 5.49 -15.32
CA PHE A 40 5.00 5.07 -14.36
C PHE A 40 5.04 5.89 -13.06
N ILE A 41 6.23 6.30 -12.62
CA ILE A 41 6.38 7.17 -11.44
C ILE A 41 5.74 8.53 -11.72
N ASN A 42 6.07 9.14 -12.86
CA ASN A 42 5.50 10.42 -13.25
C ASN A 42 3.98 10.32 -13.43
N LEU A 43 3.46 9.20 -13.91
CA LEU A 43 2.01 8.97 -13.99
C LEU A 43 1.37 8.92 -12.59
N CYS A 44 1.98 8.24 -11.62
CA CYS A 44 1.51 8.21 -10.23
C CYS A 44 1.58 9.60 -9.56
N LEU A 45 2.56 10.43 -9.95
CA LEU A 45 2.73 11.80 -9.46
C LEU A 45 1.88 12.83 -10.22
N ASN A 46 1.21 12.44 -11.29
CA ASN A 46 0.26 13.34 -11.96
C ASN A 46 -1.12 13.23 -11.29
N SER A 47 -1.43 14.19 -10.45
CA SER A 47 -2.65 14.18 -9.61
C SER A 47 -3.94 14.09 -10.40
N GLU A 48 -4.04 14.77 -11.54
CA GLU A 48 -5.23 14.75 -12.41
C GLU A 48 -5.39 13.41 -13.13
N LEU A 49 -4.31 12.88 -13.70
CA LEU A 49 -4.34 11.58 -14.38
C LEU A 49 -4.58 10.44 -13.38
N SER A 50 -3.95 10.46 -12.21
CA SER A 50 -4.18 9.49 -11.16
C SER A 50 -5.64 9.48 -10.72
N SER A 51 -6.23 10.66 -10.48
CA SER A 51 -7.67 10.78 -10.17
C SER A 51 -8.55 10.28 -11.32
N LYS A 52 -8.25 10.66 -12.57
CA LYS A 52 -8.99 10.20 -13.76
C LYS A 52 -8.97 8.68 -13.88
N ILE A 53 -7.79 8.06 -13.72
CA ILE A 53 -7.62 6.60 -13.75
C ILE A 53 -8.40 5.93 -12.62
N THR A 54 -8.33 6.47 -11.40
CA THR A 54 -9.07 5.95 -10.24
C THR A 54 -10.58 5.86 -10.50
N LEU A 55 -11.13 6.85 -11.21
CA LEU A 55 -12.57 6.93 -11.47
C LEU A 55 -13.04 6.11 -12.69
N GLN A 56 -12.15 5.64 -13.56
CA GLN A 56 -12.50 4.84 -14.73
C GLN A 56 -13.31 3.58 -14.37
N PRO A 57 -12.87 2.71 -13.43
CA PRO A 57 -13.65 1.53 -13.03
C PRO A 57 -14.99 1.88 -12.40
N ILE A 58 -15.05 2.99 -11.66
CA ILE A 58 -16.29 3.44 -10.99
C ILE A 58 -17.35 3.88 -12.00
N LYS A 59 -16.91 4.52 -13.10
CA LYS A 59 -17.81 4.92 -14.20
C LYS A 59 -18.31 3.74 -15.02
N ARG A 60 -17.51 2.68 -15.13
CA ARG A 60 -17.81 1.50 -15.96
C ARG A 60 -18.58 0.43 -15.21
N PHE A 61 -18.28 0.27 -13.92
CA PHE A 61 -18.84 -0.77 -13.08
C PHE A 61 -19.48 -0.13 -11.84
N ASN A 62 -20.56 -0.70 -11.38
CA ASN A 62 -21.23 -0.19 -10.18
C ASN A 62 -20.54 -0.72 -8.90
N LEU A 63 -19.28 -0.33 -8.69
CA LEU A 63 -18.51 -0.67 -7.50
C LEU A 63 -18.87 0.26 -6.34
N ASP A 64 -18.82 -0.26 -5.12
CA ASP A 64 -19.15 0.50 -3.91
C ASP A 64 -17.99 1.36 -3.39
N SER A 65 -16.77 1.10 -3.87
CA SER A 65 -15.59 1.83 -3.45
C SER A 65 -14.60 2.03 -4.59
N ALA A 66 -13.90 3.16 -4.57
CA ALA A 66 -12.73 3.42 -5.40
C ALA A 66 -11.46 3.14 -4.59
N ILE A 67 -10.43 2.60 -5.23
CA ILE A 67 -9.07 2.58 -4.67
C ILE A 67 -8.20 3.52 -5.50
N ILE A 68 -7.46 4.41 -4.82
CA ILE A 68 -6.62 5.41 -5.50
C ILE A 68 -5.60 4.74 -6.41
N PHE A 69 -5.40 5.28 -7.63
CA PHE A 69 -4.34 4.84 -8.52
C PHE A 69 -3.01 5.43 -8.05
N SER A 70 -2.11 4.56 -7.60
CA SER A 70 -0.76 4.86 -7.15
C SER A 70 0.04 3.55 -7.12
N ASP A 71 1.21 3.55 -6.48
CA ASP A 71 2.01 2.35 -6.22
C ASP A 71 2.59 2.37 -4.82
N ILE A 72 2.77 1.20 -4.19
CA ILE A 72 3.39 1.07 -2.86
C ILE A 72 4.84 1.56 -2.86
N LEU A 73 5.52 1.50 -4.01
CA LEU A 73 6.92 1.92 -4.18
C LEU A 73 7.09 3.45 -4.26
N MET A 74 5.99 4.21 -4.22
CA MET A 74 6.08 5.66 -4.02
C MET A 74 6.73 6.01 -2.68
N VAL A 75 6.65 5.11 -1.67
CA VAL A 75 7.32 5.29 -0.38
C VAL A 75 8.86 5.19 -0.51
N PRO A 76 9.46 4.13 -1.06
CA PRO A 76 10.90 4.11 -1.35
C PRO A 76 11.36 5.26 -2.25
N TYR A 77 10.59 5.62 -3.27
CA TYR A 77 10.86 6.77 -4.13
C TYR A 77 10.97 8.07 -3.31
N ALA A 78 10.01 8.33 -2.42
CA ALA A 78 10.01 9.51 -1.57
C ALA A 78 11.17 9.49 -0.56
N LEU A 79 11.64 8.30 -0.17
CA LEU A 79 12.83 8.08 0.66
C LEU A 79 14.15 8.08 -0.14
N ASN A 80 14.17 8.74 -1.29
CA ASN A 80 15.37 8.92 -2.12
C ASN A 80 15.99 7.63 -2.69
N GLN A 81 15.24 6.53 -2.72
CA GLN A 81 15.68 5.32 -3.43
C GLN A 81 15.10 5.34 -4.86
N LYS A 82 15.97 5.27 -5.87
CA LYS A 82 15.53 5.25 -7.26
C LYS A 82 14.68 4.02 -7.53
N VAL A 83 13.52 4.22 -8.20
CA VAL A 83 12.58 3.19 -8.59
C VAL A 83 12.34 3.27 -10.09
N ASP A 84 12.65 2.20 -10.80
CA ASP A 84 12.41 2.06 -12.24
C ASP A 84 11.39 0.94 -12.48
N PHE A 85 10.45 1.13 -13.41
CA PHE A 85 9.52 0.10 -13.85
C PHE A 85 9.91 -0.42 -15.23
N LEU A 86 10.64 -1.55 -15.23
CA LEU A 86 11.13 -2.15 -16.47
C LEU A 86 10.01 -2.95 -17.15
N LYS A 87 9.92 -2.80 -18.49
CA LYS A 87 8.95 -3.55 -19.30
C LYS A 87 9.18 -5.06 -19.12
N ASN A 88 8.13 -5.78 -18.75
CA ASN A 88 8.11 -7.24 -18.51
C ASN A 88 8.93 -7.76 -17.32
N LEU A 89 9.70 -6.94 -16.62
CA LEU A 89 10.52 -7.35 -15.47
C LEU A 89 9.94 -6.85 -14.13
N GLY A 90 9.05 -5.85 -14.17
CA GLY A 90 8.48 -5.24 -12.97
C GLY A 90 9.37 -4.15 -12.36
N PRO A 91 9.15 -3.81 -11.09
CA PRO A 91 9.91 -2.76 -10.44
C PRO A 91 11.35 -3.20 -10.14
N LYS A 92 12.30 -2.28 -10.39
CA LYS A 92 13.71 -2.39 -10.00
C LYS A 92 14.08 -1.18 -9.18
N LEU A 93 14.60 -1.41 -7.98
CA LEU A 93 15.11 -0.37 -7.11
C LEU A 93 16.64 -0.33 -7.18
N GLU A 94 17.22 0.86 -6.96
CA GLU A 94 18.67 0.96 -6.77
C GLU A 94 19.10 0.20 -5.51
N ASN A 95 20.40 -0.13 -5.41
CA ASN A 95 20.93 -0.79 -4.24
C ASN A 95 20.64 0.03 -2.97
N PHE A 96 20.13 -0.65 -1.94
CA PHE A 96 19.81 -0.03 -0.67
C PHE A 96 21.07 0.50 0.03
N ASN A 97 21.03 1.73 0.50
CA ASN A 97 22.07 2.37 1.27
C ASN A 97 21.48 2.88 2.59
N LEU A 98 21.88 2.24 3.69
CA LEU A 98 21.38 2.57 5.03
C LEU A 98 21.66 4.03 5.42
N ASN A 99 22.87 4.53 5.17
CA ASN A 99 23.22 5.89 5.52
C ASN A 99 22.41 6.93 4.76
N LYS A 100 22.14 6.69 3.46
CA LYS A 100 21.26 7.53 2.65
C LYS A 100 19.81 7.46 3.19
N PHE A 101 19.32 6.27 3.52
CA PHE A 101 18.00 6.07 4.11
C PHE A 101 17.83 6.81 5.45
N LEU A 102 18.84 6.74 6.34
CA LEU A 102 18.77 7.39 7.65
C LEU A 102 18.82 8.92 7.60
N LYS A 103 19.34 9.51 6.51
CA LYS A 103 19.36 10.97 6.28
C LYS A 103 18.04 11.55 5.79
N ASN A 104 17.05 10.71 5.41
CA ASN A 104 15.75 11.21 5.02
C ASN A 104 15.08 11.95 6.17
N ASN A 105 14.33 13.00 5.85
CA ASN A 105 13.50 13.74 6.78
C ASN A 105 12.03 13.74 6.34
N GLU A 106 11.14 14.06 7.26
CA GLU A 106 9.70 14.00 7.05
C GLU A 106 9.21 15.06 6.07
N ILE A 107 9.82 16.24 6.07
CA ILE A 107 9.41 17.36 5.20
C ILE A 107 9.60 16.98 3.73
N ASP A 108 10.82 16.57 3.36
CA ASP A 108 11.12 16.18 1.98
C ASP A 108 10.31 14.96 1.54
N PHE A 109 10.07 14.01 2.44
CA PHE A 109 9.23 12.86 2.18
C PHE A 109 7.79 13.27 1.83
N VAL A 110 7.18 14.14 2.62
CA VAL A 110 5.82 14.64 2.39
C VAL A 110 5.75 15.45 1.10
N GLU A 111 6.73 16.35 0.86
CA GLU A 111 6.79 17.17 -0.35
C GLU A 111 6.75 16.31 -1.63
N LYS A 112 7.55 15.24 -1.68
CA LYS A 112 7.59 14.34 -2.82
C LYS A 112 6.28 13.60 -3.06
N LEU A 113 5.50 13.37 -2.01
CA LEU A 113 4.22 12.66 -2.08
C LEU A 113 3.01 13.59 -2.17
N LYS A 114 3.19 14.93 -2.11
CA LYS A 114 2.09 15.90 -2.29
C LYS A 114 1.20 15.62 -3.50
N PRO A 115 1.73 15.24 -4.68
CA PRO A 115 0.90 14.92 -5.83
C PRO A 115 -0.04 13.74 -5.60
N VAL A 116 0.38 12.74 -4.81
CA VAL A 116 -0.45 11.58 -4.42
C VAL A 116 -1.61 12.05 -3.52
N TYR A 117 -1.31 12.91 -2.53
CA TYR A 117 -2.35 13.46 -1.67
C TYR A 117 -3.33 14.34 -2.46
N LYS A 118 -2.82 15.14 -3.39
CA LYS A 118 -3.65 15.94 -4.29
C LYS A 118 -4.56 15.08 -5.18
N ALA A 119 -4.07 13.93 -5.66
CA ALA A 119 -4.87 12.97 -6.41
C ALA A 119 -6.05 12.42 -5.57
N ILE A 120 -5.82 12.12 -4.29
CA ILE A 120 -6.86 11.69 -3.35
C ILE A 120 -7.90 12.80 -3.16
N GLU A 121 -7.47 14.04 -2.91
CA GLU A 121 -8.36 15.20 -2.75
C GLU A 121 -9.25 15.41 -3.98
N ILE A 122 -8.66 15.41 -5.18
CA ILE A 122 -9.38 15.56 -6.45
C ILE A 122 -10.37 14.41 -6.64
N THR A 123 -9.95 13.18 -6.35
CA THR A 123 -10.79 11.99 -6.46
C THR A 123 -11.96 12.06 -5.49
N ARG A 124 -11.73 12.43 -4.22
CA ARG A 124 -12.79 12.56 -3.23
C ARG A 124 -13.86 13.58 -3.63
N LYS A 125 -13.45 14.72 -4.21
CA LYS A 125 -14.37 15.74 -4.72
C LYS A 125 -15.24 15.25 -5.88
N ARG A 126 -14.72 14.34 -6.71
CA ARG A 126 -15.39 13.81 -7.91
C ARG A 126 -16.15 12.51 -7.67
N LEU A 127 -15.80 11.78 -6.63
CA LEU A 127 -16.44 10.50 -6.28
C LEU A 127 -17.73 10.77 -5.52
N ASN A 128 -18.80 10.02 -5.86
CA ASN A 128 -20.06 10.08 -5.12
C ASN A 128 -19.80 9.87 -3.61
N LYS A 129 -20.45 10.67 -2.77
CA LYS A 129 -20.29 10.62 -1.30
C LYS A 129 -20.71 9.29 -0.67
N GLU A 130 -21.60 8.55 -1.34
CA GLU A 130 -22.03 7.21 -0.91
C GLU A 130 -20.98 6.12 -1.15
N LYS A 131 -19.92 6.40 -1.92
CA LYS A 131 -18.84 5.46 -2.22
C LYS A 131 -17.60 5.80 -1.39
N SER A 132 -16.95 4.78 -0.82
CA SER A 132 -15.70 4.97 -0.10
C SER A 132 -14.53 5.18 -1.06
N LEU A 133 -13.58 6.02 -0.63
CA LEU A 133 -12.27 6.15 -1.25
C LEU A 133 -11.24 5.42 -0.39
N ILE A 134 -10.66 4.37 -0.95
CA ILE A 134 -9.63 3.56 -0.30
C ILE A 134 -8.28 4.11 -0.71
N SER A 135 -7.44 4.48 0.25
CA SER A 135 -6.00 4.69 0.08
C SER A 135 -5.24 3.43 0.47
N PHE A 136 -3.96 3.37 0.16
CA PHE A 136 -3.18 2.18 0.50
C PHE A 136 -1.70 2.48 0.75
N VAL A 137 -1.07 1.53 1.42
CA VAL A 137 0.38 1.46 1.61
C VAL A 137 0.88 0.03 1.46
N GLY A 138 2.14 -0.13 1.11
CA GLY A 138 2.84 -1.41 1.33
C GLY A 138 3.13 -1.58 2.81
N ALA A 139 2.97 -2.80 3.33
CA ALA A 139 3.41 -3.12 4.68
C ALA A 139 4.93 -2.93 4.83
N PRO A 140 5.42 -2.64 6.04
CA PRO A 140 6.86 -2.39 6.28
C PRO A 140 7.75 -3.52 5.77
N TRP A 141 7.38 -4.77 6.03
CA TRP A 141 8.09 -5.94 5.52
C TRP A 141 8.13 -6.00 3.99
N THR A 142 6.99 -5.83 3.36
CA THR A 142 6.92 -5.83 1.88
C THR A 142 7.80 -4.74 1.26
N LEU A 143 7.79 -3.53 1.80
CA LEU A 143 8.64 -2.45 1.32
C LEU A 143 10.12 -2.74 1.56
N LEU A 144 10.47 -3.25 2.74
CA LEU A 144 11.85 -3.64 3.06
C LEU A 144 12.39 -4.66 2.04
N VAL A 145 11.60 -5.71 1.73
CA VAL A 145 12.00 -6.75 0.75
C VAL A 145 12.33 -6.13 -0.62
N TYR A 146 11.53 -5.18 -1.08
CA TYR A 146 11.83 -4.45 -2.31
C TYR A 146 13.07 -3.58 -2.18
N MET A 147 13.20 -2.82 -1.09
CA MET A 147 14.26 -1.84 -0.87
C MET A 147 15.64 -2.49 -0.80
N ILE A 148 15.77 -3.61 -0.09
CA ILE A 148 17.06 -4.32 0.06
C ILE A 148 17.34 -5.31 -1.07
N GLY A 149 16.42 -5.46 -2.04
CA GLY A 149 16.56 -6.40 -3.14
C GLY A 149 16.55 -7.87 -2.71
N ALA A 150 15.94 -8.19 -1.55
CA ALA A 150 15.92 -9.56 -1.01
C ALA A 150 15.04 -10.53 -1.83
N LYS A 151 14.26 -10.02 -2.80
CA LYS A 151 13.42 -10.83 -3.67
C LYS A 151 14.22 -11.40 -4.83
N SER A 152 14.25 -12.73 -4.96
CA SER A 152 14.79 -13.41 -6.14
C SER A 152 13.80 -13.40 -7.31
N SER A 153 14.30 -13.71 -8.52
CA SER A 153 13.47 -13.92 -9.72
C SER A 153 12.45 -15.06 -9.56
N LYS A 154 12.74 -16.03 -8.69
CA LYS A 154 11.87 -17.17 -8.33
C LYS A 154 10.80 -16.83 -7.29
N LYS A 155 10.66 -15.57 -6.89
CA LYS A 155 9.77 -15.12 -5.80
C LYS A 155 10.14 -15.72 -4.43
N GLU A 156 11.41 -16.00 -4.21
CA GLU A 156 11.98 -16.42 -2.93
C GLU A 156 12.63 -15.24 -2.24
N ILE A 157 12.76 -15.30 -0.92
CA ILE A 157 13.48 -14.29 -0.12
C ILE A 157 14.87 -14.81 0.21
N ASP A 158 15.87 -13.96 0.08
CA ASP A 158 17.22 -14.26 0.56
C ASP A 158 17.29 -14.13 2.08
N LEU A 159 16.94 -15.21 2.78
CA LEU A 159 16.98 -15.30 4.24
C LEU A 159 18.41 -15.11 4.80
N LYS A 160 19.45 -15.47 4.02
CA LYS A 160 20.84 -15.25 4.47
C LYS A 160 21.18 -13.77 4.55
N LEU A 161 20.69 -12.98 3.57
CA LEU A 161 20.83 -11.53 3.59
C LEU A 161 20.10 -10.93 4.80
N ILE A 162 18.89 -11.40 5.08
CA ILE A 162 18.07 -10.94 6.21
C ILE A 162 18.76 -11.25 7.54
N ASN A 163 19.21 -12.48 7.75
CA ASN A 163 19.88 -12.87 8.99
C ASN A 163 21.19 -12.12 9.23
N ARG A 164 21.98 -11.85 8.18
CA ARG A 164 23.23 -11.07 8.29
C ARG A 164 23.00 -9.60 8.69
N LYS A 165 21.81 -9.06 8.41
CA LYS A 165 21.49 -7.64 8.57
C LYS A 165 20.38 -7.39 9.59
N LYS A 166 20.16 -8.31 10.53
CA LYS A 166 19.01 -8.28 11.44
C LYS A 166 18.86 -6.96 12.21
N ASP A 167 19.95 -6.38 12.70
CA ASP A 167 19.91 -5.11 13.44
C ASP A 167 19.60 -3.93 12.52
N GLU A 168 20.23 -3.89 11.33
CA GLU A 168 19.91 -2.88 10.30
C GLU A 168 18.43 -2.97 9.90
N ILE A 169 17.92 -4.19 9.71
CA ILE A 169 16.53 -4.46 9.32
C ILE A 169 15.54 -3.95 10.37
N SER A 170 15.81 -4.21 11.64
CA SER A 170 14.96 -3.74 12.73
C SER A 170 14.87 -2.21 12.75
N LEU A 171 16.03 -1.53 12.61
CA LEU A 171 16.09 -0.06 12.52
C LEU A 171 15.34 0.48 11.30
N VAL A 172 15.50 -0.16 10.13
CA VAL A 172 14.81 0.25 8.89
C VAL A 172 13.30 0.06 9.02
N LEU A 173 12.84 -1.07 9.58
CA LEU A 173 11.41 -1.32 9.80
C LEU A 173 10.79 -0.29 10.72
N GLU A 174 11.45 0.08 11.82
CA GLU A 174 10.95 1.10 12.74
C GLU A 174 10.78 2.45 12.04
N LYS A 175 11.80 2.90 11.31
CA LYS A 175 11.71 4.14 10.53
C LYS A 175 10.65 4.07 9.42
N LEU A 176 10.53 2.93 8.72
CA LEU A 176 9.49 2.75 7.72
C LEU A 176 8.09 2.87 8.31
N ILE A 177 7.85 2.30 9.50
CA ILE A 177 6.55 2.43 10.18
C ILE A 177 6.23 3.91 10.43
N ASN A 178 7.19 4.72 10.88
CA ASN A 178 6.97 6.15 11.11
C ASN A 178 6.63 6.89 9.82
N TYR A 179 7.37 6.66 8.73
CA TYR A 179 7.07 7.26 7.42
C TYR A 179 5.73 6.79 6.85
N LEU A 180 5.36 5.53 7.07
CA LEU A 180 4.07 5.00 6.64
C LEU A 180 2.92 5.62 7.43
N CYS A 181 3.06 5.79 8.74
CA CYS A 181 2.06 6.48 9.54
C CYS A 181 1.89 7.94 9.09
N LEU A 182 2.98 8.64 8.80
CA LEU A 182 2.95 9.99 8.25
C LEU A 182 2.28 10.05 6.87
N HIS A 183 2.60 9.08 6.00
CA HIS A 183 1.96 8.97 4.68
C HIS A 183 0.46 8.71 4.79
N ILE A 184 0.06 7.80 5.66
CA ILE A 184 -1.35 7.50 5.95
C ILE A 184 -2.08 8.73 6.50
N ASP A 185 -1.49 9.48 7.44
CA ASP A 185 -2.09 10.71 7.98
C ASP A 185 -2.41 11.73 6.87
N ASN A 186 -1.45 11.93 5.96
CA ASN A 186 -1.66 12.83 4.82
C ASN A 186 -2.71 12.30 3.83
N GLN A 187 -2.79 10.99 3.61
CA GLN A 187 -3.84 10.38 2.78
C GLN A 187 -5.24 10.58 3.41
N ILE A 188 -5.35 10.40 4.73
CA ILE A 188 -6.60 10.62 5.49
C ILE A 188 -7.02 12.09 5.38
N ARG A 189 -6.11 13.03 5.63
CA ARG A 189 -6.38 14.48 5.51
C ARG A 189 -6.80 14.89 4.09
N ALA A 190 -6.30 14.18 3.08
CA ALA A 190 -6.69 14.38 1.68
C ALA A 190 -8.08 13.81 1.34
N GLY A 191 -8.72 13.05 2.24
CA GLY A 191 -10.08 12.55 2.11
C GLY A 191 -10.23 11.06 1.83
N ALA A 192 -9.22 10.25 2.17
CA ALA A 192 -9.36 8.79 2.17
C ALA A 192 -10.27 8.33 3.33
N ASP A 193 -11.17 7.40 3.04
CA ASP A 193 -12.14 6.86 4.00
C ASP A 193 -11.68 5.56 4.67
N VAL A 194 -10.80 4.81 3.98
CA VAL A 194 -10.32 3.48 4.38
C VAL A 194 -8.86 3.36 3.96
N VAL A 195 -8.05 2.69 4.77
CA VAL A 195 -6.65 2.36 4.45
C VAL A 195 -6.52 0.87 4.17
N GLN A 196 -5.91 0.52 3.04
CA GLN A 196 -5.51 -0.85 2.71
C GLN A 196 -4.01 -1.02 2.93
N VAL A 197 -3.60 -2.04 3.68
CA VAL A 197 -2.20 -2.41 3.89
C VAL A 197 -1.89 -3.68 3.10
N PHE A 198 -0.97 -3.57 2.14
CA PHE A 198 -0.55 -4.69 1.30
C PHE A 198 0.74 -5.32 1.81
N ASP A 199 0.65 -6.51 2.43
CA ASP A 199 1.82 -7.30 2.81
C ASP A 199 2.02 -8.49 1.86
N SER A 200 2.41 -8.17 0.64
CA SER A 200 2.49 -9.09 -0.50
C SER A 200 3.55 -10.19 -0.34
N TRP A 201 4.51 -10.00 0.58
CA TRP A 201 5.62 -10.91 0.82
C TRP A 201 5.58 -11.58 2.20
N ALA A 202 4.49 -11.40 2.97
CA ALA A 202 4.32 -12.00 4.29
C ALA A 202 4.47 -13.53 4.28
N GLY A 203 3.84 -14.21 3.30
CA GLY A 203 3.88 -15.67 3.19
C GLY A 203 5.22 -16.28 2.77
N LEU A 204 6.24 -15.45 2.50
CA LEU A 204 7.60 -15.91 2.26
C LEU A 204 8.47 -15.89 3.53
N LEU A 205 7.93 -15.38 4.65
CA LEU A 205 8.60 -15.43 5.94
C LEU A 205 8.53 -16.85 6.54
N PRO A 206 9.61 -17.30 7.19
CA PRO A 206 9.54 -18.44 8.10
C PRO A 206 8.51 -18.19 9.22
N GLN A 207 7.91 -19.26 9.74
CA GLN A 207 6.88 -19.19 10.77
C GLN A 207 7.34 -18.40 12.01
N GLU A 208 8.58 -18.63 12.44
CA GLU A 208 9.22 -17.98 13.59
C GLU A 208 9.40 -16.46 13.41
N ASP A 209 9.49 -16.00 12.17
CA ASP A 209 9.72 -14.59 11.82
C ASP A 209 8.44 -13.80 11.58
N LEU A 210 7.29 -14.48 11.40
CA LEU A 210 6.00 -13.83 11.13
C LEU A 210 5.63 -12.79 12.18
N ASN A 211 5.87 -13.08 13.46
CA ASN A 211 5.55 -12.13 14.51
C ASN A 211 6.39 -10.85 14.42
N SER A 212 7.70 -10.98 14.21
CA SER A 212 8.64 -9.86 14.22
C SER A 212 8.53 -8.98 12.97
N PHE A 213 8.34 -9.59 11.80
CA PHE A 213 8.42 -8.87 10.52
C PHE A 213 7.06 -8.62 9.85
N CYS A 214 6.01 -9.39 10.20
CA CYS A 214 4.68 -9.18 9.66
C CYS A 214 3.71 -8.66 10.74
N TYR A 215 3.47 -9.40 11.84
CA TYR A 215 2.38 -9.05 12.76
C TYR A 215 2.64 -7.76 13.52
N THR A 216 3.79 -7.64 14.20
CA THR A 216 4.15 -6.46 14.97
C THR A 216 4.20 -5.17 14.13
N PRO A 217 4.84 -5.14 12.93
CA PRO A 217 4.80 -3.96 12.08
C PRO A 217 3.40 -3.58 11.60
N ASN A 218 2.56 -4.57 11.21
CA ASN A 218 1.19 -4.30 10.79
C ASN A 218 0.33 -3.80 11.96
N SER A 219 0.50 -4.34 13.18
CA SER A 219 -0.27 -3.89 14.35
C SER A 219 -0.01 -2.42 14.69
N LYS A 220 1.24 -1.96 14.60
CA LYS A 220 1.59 -0.54 14.82
C LYS A 220 0.86 0.39 13.83
N ILE A 221 0.74 0.01 12.56
CA ILE A 221 -0.03 0.77 11.55
C ILE A 221 -1.51 0.75 11.89
N VAL A 222 -2.06 -0.43 12.23
CA VAL A 222 -3.48 -0.56 12.58
C VAL A 222 -3.82 0.26 13.83
N GLU A 223 -2.98 0.23 14.85
CA GLU A 223 -3.15 1.05 16.05
C GLU A 223 -3.12 2.55 15.75
N PHE A 224 -2.19 2.99 14.87
CA PHE A 224 -2.15 4.36 14.42
C PHE A 224 -3.47 4.78 13.74
N CYS A 225 -3.98 3.97 12.81
CA CYS A 225 -5.23 4.25 12.12
C CYS A 225 -6.45 4.25 13.07
N LYS A 226 -6.48 3.35 14.04
CA LYS A 226 -7.52 3.34 15.07
C LYS A 226 -7.57 4.63 15.88
N LYS A 227 -6.41 5.21 16.23
CA LYS A 227 -6.33 6.53 16.92
C LYS A 227 -6.84 7.69 16.05
N LYS A 228 -6.99 7.48 14.75
CA LYS A 228 -7.53 8.43 13.77
C LYS A 228 -8.97 8.11 13.34
N ASP A 229 -9.60 7.12 13.96
CA ASP A 229 -10.96 6.63 13.62
C ASP A 229 -11.11 6.21 12.14
N ILE A 230 -10.02 5.71 11.55
CA ILE A 230 -10.00 5.23 10.16
C ILE A 230 -9.92 3.70 10.12
N PRO A 231 -10.88 3.03 9.45
CA PRO A 231 -10.83 1.59 9.30
C PRO A 231 -9.70 1.14 8.39
N VAL A 232 -9.09 0.00 8.75
CA VAL A 232 -7.95 -0.60 8.04
C VAL A 232 -8.32 -1.99 7.56
N ILE A 233 -7.98 -2.27 6.31
CA ILE A 233 -8.01 -3.61 5.72
C ILE A 233 -6.56 -4.06 5.56
N CYS A 234 -6.19 -5.25 6.07
CA CYS A 234 -4.88 -5.84 5.87
C CYS A 234 -4.93 -6.99 4.86
N PHE A 235 -3.86 -7.15 4.09
CA PHE A 235 -3.67 -8.29 3.21
C PHE A 235 -2.29 -8.93 3.43
N PRO A 236 -2.12 -9.75 4.47
CA PRO A 236 -0.90 -10.55 4.67
C PRO A 236 -0.95 -11.78 3.75
N ARG A 237 -0.57 -11.58 2.50
CA ARG A 237 -0.71 -12.59 1.45
C ARG A 237 0.15 -13.82 1.72
N GLY A 238 -0.45 -15.01 1.59
CA GLY A 238 0.27 -16.29 1.60
C GLY A 238 0.62 -16.82 2.99
N ILE A 239 0.06 -16.24 4.08
CA ILE A 239 0.32 -16.73 5.45
C ILE A 239 -0.49 -17.98 5.81
N LYS A 240 -1.29 -18.52 4.89
CA LYS A 240 -2.02 -19.80 4.99
C LYS A 240 -2.87 -19.88 6.27
N GLU A 241 -2.66 -20.92 7.08
CA GLU A 241 -3.37 -21.17 8.36
C GLU A 241 -3.19 -20.06 9.39
N ASN A 242 -2.23 -19.16 9.20
CA ASN A 242 -1.92 -18.09 10.13
C ASN A 242 -2.86 -16.88 10.07
N TYR A 243 -3.84 -16.84 9.17
CA TYR A 243 -4.80 -15.71 9.09
C TYR A 243 -5.56 -15.48 10.41
N LYS A 244 -5.92 -16.56 11.14
CA LYS A 244 -6.59 -16.43 12.43
C LYS A 244 -5.67 -15.81 13.48
N VAL A 245 -4.40 -16.21 13.52
CA VAL A 245 -3.39 -15.67 14.43
C VAL A 245 -3.15 -14.20 14.11
N PHE A 246 -2.93 -13.86 12.82
CA PHE A 246 -2.80 -12.49 12.37
C PHE A 246 -3.98 -11.63 12.80
N ASN A 247 -5.21 -12.08 12.56
CA ASN A 247 -6.41 -11.32 12.92
C ASN A 247 -6.51 -11.06 14.43
N ASN A 248 -6.14 -12.02 15.26
CA ASN A 248 -6.18 -11.90 16.72
C ASN A 248 -5.11 -10.95 17.27
N LEU A 249 -3.93 -10.91 16.67
CA LEU A 249 -2.81 -10.08 17.11
C LEU A 249 -2.86 -8.68 16.55
N VAL A 250 -3.12 -8.54 15.25
CA VAL A 250 -3.11 -7.25 14.52
C VAL A 250 -4.45 -6.52 14.67
N LYS A 251 -5.56 -7.25 14.72
CA LYS A 251 -6.93 -6.74 14.91
C LYS A 251 -7.32 -5.64 13.89
N PRO A 252 -7.16 -5.86 12.57
CA PRO A 252 -7.65 -4.92 11.56
C PRO A 252 -9.18 -4.88 11.56
N ASN A 253 -9.77 -3.87 10.92
CA ASN A 253 -11.23 -3.81 10.70
C ASN A 253 -11.68 -4.79 9.62
N GLY A 254 -10.85 -5.06 8.65
CA GLY A 254 -11.06 -6.03 7.59
C GLY A 254 -9.80 -6.81 7.24
N LEU A 255 -9.98 -8.01 6.72
CA LEU A 255 -8.90 -8.89 6.31
C LEU A 255 -9.18 -9.43 4.91
N ASN A 256 -8.26 -9.16 3.99
CA ASN A 256 -8.25 -9.88 2.71
C ASN A 256 -7.54 -11.22 2.92
N ILE A 257 -8.11 -12.26 2.35
CA ILE A 257 -7.54 -13.61 2.33
C ILE A 257 -7.28 -14.02 0.89
N ASP A 258 -6.26 -14.79 0.66
CA ASP A 258 -6.05 -15.49 -0.60
C ASP A 258 -6.70 -16.89 -0.57
N TYR A 259 -6.73 -17.54 -1.72
CA TYR A 259 -7.44 -18.80 -1.88
C TYR A 259 -6.57 -20.05 -1.62
N ASN A 260 -5.34 -19.88 -1.12
CA ASN A 260 -4.40 -20.97 -0.84
C ASN A 260 -4.44 -21.39 0.62
#